data_0758bd3b4a9bc20042866dd92e523bfd
#
_entry.id   0758bd3b4a9bc20042866dd92e523bfd
#
_cell.length_a   1.000
_cell.length_b   1.000
_cell.length_c   1.000
_cell.angle_alpha   90.00
_cell.angle_beta   90.00
_cell.angle_gamma   90.00
#
_symmetry.space_group_name_H-M   'P 1'
#
loop_
_entity.id
_entity.type
_entity.pdbx_description
1 polymer ?
#
loop_
_entity_poly.entity_id
_entity_poly.type
_entity_poly.pdbx_seq_one_letter_code
_entity_poly.pdbx_strand_id
1 'polypeptide(L)'
;LETDIESLPGWNNDKVLSAFPALQKSCRSILKKLNRRNKSQKKLKKHSVWQKVCDQITVNSFGEDSFREFLKSKFNAYQIRYRGSDEGLFTGYYEPTLDGSLQPSREYKTPIYPKPTDLIHVNLGEWKDSLDSSRILGRVVGHKLKPYFSRSDISKGALDGENIPILWLKSEIDAFFLHIQGSGRVVLPNGEVYRLGYAGKNGRKYYPIGRYLVEIGAIPRENISMQSIKKWLKENPGKKNDVMNMNPSYVFFQKLKGKEGPIGAQGVVLTSGRSLAVDRHYSTLGAPVWLSANFADEEGKKLQRLMVAQDTGGAIKGPIRGDVFWGSGKIAERLAGIMKAKGSMYVFYPKNINPNFISR
;
A
#
# COMPACT_ATOMS: atom_id res chain seq x y z
N LEU A 1 17.92 -5.58 15.66
CA LEU A 1 19.16 -5.06 16.24
C LEU A 1 19.02 -3.55 16.41
N GLU A 2 19.25 -3.05 17.63
CA GLU A 2 19.29 -1.61 17.88
C GLU A 2 20.50 -0.99 17.18
N THR A 3 20.30 0.18 16.59
CA THR A 3 21.29 0.87 15.77
C THR A 3 21.25 2.35 16.09
N ASP A 4 22.40 2.99 16.17
CA ASP A 4 22.47 4.43 16.32
C ASP A 4 21.89 5.12 15.07
N ILE A 5 21.05 6.13 15.28
CA ILE A 5 20.39 6.89 14.21
C ILE A 5 21.42 7.61 13.33
N GLU A 6 22.51 8.12 13.91
CA GLU A 6 23.54 8.84 13.18
C GLU A 6 24.39 7.92 12.31
N SER A 7 24.44 6.62 12.64
CA SER A 7 25.16 5.62 11.86
C SER A 7 24.31 5.05 10.69
N LEU A 8 23.07 5.45 10.53
CA LEU A 8 22.21 4.97 9.44
C LEU A 8 22.80 5.35 8.08
N PRO A 9 22.82 4.42 7.13
CA PRO A 9 23.40 4.68 5.79
C PRO A 9 22.74 5.89 5.14
N GLY A 10 23.54 6.93 4.85
CA GLY A 10 23.08 8.17 4.19
C GLY A 10 22.25 9.10 5.07
N TRP A 11 22.25 8.94 6.40
CA TRP A 11 21.49 9.77 7.33
C TRP A 11 21.70 11.28 7.10
N ASN A 12 22.92 11.70 6.90
CA ASN A 12 23.26 13.12 6.72
C ASN A 12 22.88 13.67 5.34
N ASN A 13 22.53 12.80 4.38
CA ASN A 13 22.24 13.20 2.99
C ASN A 13 20.72 13.37 2.74
N ASP A 14 19.85 12.80 3.58
CA ASP A 14 18.42 12.97 3.44
C ASP A 14 17.93 14.29 4.04
N LYS A 15 17.01 14.93 3.38
CA LYS A 15 16.21 16.03 3.95
C LYS A 15 15.09 15.42 4.80
N VAL A 16 15.42 15.00 6.05
CA VAL A 16 14.49 14.25 6.91
C VAL A 16 13.22 15.02 7.23
N LEU A 17 13.27 16.35 7.25
CA LEU A 17 12.12 17.24 7.45
C LEU A 17 11.04 17.01 6.38
N SER A 18 11.40 16.56 5.18
CA SER A 18 10.43 16.21 4.13
C SER A 18 9.50 15.04 4.52
N ALA A 19 9.87 14.23 5.53
CA ALA A 19 8.99 13.18 6.09
C ALA A 19 8.06 13.72 7.19
N PHE A 20 8.30 14.92 7.70
CA PHE A 20 7.52 15.49 8.80
C PHE A 20 6.01 15.56 8.50
N PRO A 21 5.53 16.02 7.32
CA PRO A 21 4.11 16.03 7.00
C PRO A 21 3.47 14.63 7.04
N ALA A 22 4.19 13.59 6.58
CA ALA A 22 3.71 12.21 6.66
C ALA A 22 3.61 11.75 8.13
N LEU A 23 4.62 12.02 8.93
CA LEU A 23 4.66 11.66 10.35
C LEU A 23 3.58 12.42 11.15
N GLN A 24 3.36 13.70 10.86
CA GLN A 24 2.31 14.50 11.50
C GLN A 24 0.91 13.95 11.20
N LYS A 25 0.61 13.59 9.94
CA LYS A 25 -0.65 12.92 9.56
C LYS A 25 -0.83 11.60 10.33
N SER A 26 0.24 10.80 10.44
CA SER A 26 0.22 9.54 11.19
C SER A 26 -0.06 9.77 12.67
N CYS A 27 0.59 10.74 13.29
CA CYS A 27 0.39 11.08 14.68
C CYS A 27 -1.04 11.55 14.97
N ARG A 28 -1.62 12.40 14.12
CA ARG A 28 -3.04 12.79 14.23
C ARG A 28 -3.98 11.57 14.16
N SER A 29 -3.71 10.61 13.28
CA SER A 29 -4.49 9.37 13.19
C SER A 29 -4.34 8.49 14.43
N ILE A 30 -3.13 8.37 14.98
CA ILE A 30 -2.84 7.62 16.21
C ILE A 30 -3.60 8.24 17.37
N LEU A 31 -3.47 9.55 17.60
CA LEU A 31 -4.15 10.27 18.68
C LEU A 31 -5.68 10.13 18.59
N LYS A 32 -6.25 10.27 17.39
CA LYS A 32 -7.69 10.07 17.17
C LYS A 32 -8.15 8.66 17.55
N LYS A 33 -7.36 7.62 17.25
CA LYS A 33 -7.66 6.23 17.61
C LYS A 33 -7.54 6.00 19.12
N LEU A 34 -6.55 6.58 19.76
CA LEU A 34 -6.34 6.51 21.21
C LEU A 34 -7.50 7.15 21.97
N ASN A 35 -7.91 8.35 21.58
CA ASN A 35 -9.04 9.07 22.20
C ASN A 35 -10.37 8.33 22.08
N ARG A 36 -10.58 7.58 20.98
CA ARG A 36 -11.77 6.70 20.82
C ARG A 36 -11.72 5.47 21.72
N ARG A 37 -10.53 4.91 21.99
CA ARG A 37 -10.34 3.71 22.82
C ARG A 37 -10.33 3.99 24.31
N ASN A 38 -9.96 5.19 24.76
CA ASN A 38 -10.00 5.59 26.17
C ASN A 38 -11.44 5.62 26.74
N LYS A 39 -12.48 5.51 25.87
CA LYS A 39 -13.87 5.28 26.28
C LYS A 39 -14.19 3.81 26.61
N SER A 40 -13.31 2.86 26.33
CA SER A 40 -13.44 1.43 26.61
C SER A 40 -12.10 0.78 26.93
N GLN A 41 -11.74 0.75 28.23
CA GLN A 41 -10.74 -0.07 28.95
C GLN A 41 -9.27 -0.21 28.47
N LYS A 42 -8.38 0.11 29.44
CA LYS A 42 -7.08 -0.49 29.89
C LYS A 42 -6.21 -1.30 28.91
N LYS A 43 -5.39 -0.62 28.08
CA LYS A 43 -4.05 -1.08 27.69
C LYS A 43 -3.06 0.10 27.75
N LEU A 44 -2.65 0.50 28.95
CA LEU A 44 -2.25 1.88 29.31
C LEU A 44 -0.79 2.28 29.08
N LYS A 45 0.21 1.37 29.05
CA LYS A 45 1.62 1.83 29.01
C LYS A 45 2.16 2.13 27.59
N LYS A 46 1.93 1.24 26.63
CA LYS A 46 2.43 1.38 25.26
C LYS A 46 1.77 2.55 24.50
N HIS A 47 0.49 2.78 24.77
CA HIS A 47 -0.26 3.89 24.19
C HIS A 47 0.21 5.25 24.69
N SER A 48 0.61 5.36 25.97
CA SER A 48 1.04 6.64 26.56
C SER A 48 2.37 7.15 25.97
N VAL A 49 3.29 6.27 25.56
CA VAL A 49 4.58 6.67 24.98
C VAL A 49 4.39 7.23 23.56
N TRP A 50 3.64 6.51 22.69
CA TRP A 50 3.29 7.03 21.38
C TRP A 50 2.49 8.31 21.45
N GLN A 51 1.56 8.42 22.41
CA GLN A 51 0.78 9.62 22.62
C GLN A 51 1.68 10.83 22.92
N LYS A 52 2.59 10.72 23.89
CA LYS A 52 3.51 11.81 24.25
C LYS A 52 4.36 12.29 23.07
N VAL A 53 4.87 11.38 22.25
CA VAL A 53 5.65 11.74 21.07
C VAL A 53 4.77 12.38 20.00
N CYS A 54 3.58 11.81 19.74
CA CYS A 54 2.65 12.33 18.76
C CYS A 54 2.08 13.71 19.15
N ASP A 55 1.83 13.97 20.44
CA ASP A 55 1.42 15.30 20.90
C ASP A 55 2.48 16.34 20.53
N GLN A 56 3.78 16.05 20.78
CA GLN A 56 4.87 16.96 20.39
C GLN A 56 4.97 17.17 18.87
N ILE A 57 4.80 16.13 18.07
CA ILE A 57 4.84 16.20 16.59
C ILE A 57 3.67 17.01 16.03
N THR A 58 2.51 17.00 16.69
CA THR A 58 1.31 17.70 16.18
C THR A 58 1.27 19.17 16.52
N VAL A 59 1.93 19.60 17.59
CA VAL A 59 1.90 21.00 18.07
C VAL A 59 3.15 21.80 17.69
N ASN A 60 4.31 21.14 17.46
CA ASN A 60 5.56 21.82 17.16
C ASN A 60 5.78 21.98 15.65
N SER A 61 6.49 23.04 15.30
CA SER A 61 7.15 23.23 14.02
C SER A 61 8.64 22.96 14.15
N PHE A 62 9.26 22.41 13.11
CA PHE A 62 10.67 22.04 13.11
C PHE A 62 11.39 22.62 11.89
N GLY A 63 12.64 22.99 12.08
CA GLY A 63 13.63 23.08 11.01
C GLY A 63 14.31 21.71 10.77
N GLU A 64 15.18 21.62 9.78
CA GLU A 64 15.86 20.35 9.43
C GLU A 64 16.67 19.81 10.64
N ASP A 65 17.51 20.63 11.25
CA ASP A 65 18.38 20.21 12.36
C ASP A 65 17.58 19.90 13.62
N SER A 66 16.61 20.75 13.97
CA SER A 66 15.76 20.53 15.15
C SER A 66 14.90 19.27 15.00
N PHE A 67 14.51 18.91 13.79
CA PHE A 67 13.78 17.66 13.54
C PHE A 67 14.70 16.43 13.66
N ARG A 68 15.95 16.51 13.20
CA ARG A 68 16.97 15.47 13.41
C ARG A 68 17.19 15.23 14.91
N GLU A 69 17.41 16.30 15.68
CA GLU A 69 17.60 16.22 17.13
C GLU A 69 16.36 15.66 17.82
N PHE A 70 15.16 16.06 17.39
CA PHE A 70 13.92 15.49 17.89
C PHE A 70 13.87 13.98 17.66
N LEU A 71 14.17 13.50 16.45
CA LEU A 71 14.18 12.07 16.13
C LEU A 71 15.16 11.31 17.01
N LYS A 72 16.40 11.81 17.16
CA LYS A 72 17.43 11.19 18.01
C LYS A 72 17.03 11.19 19.50
N SER A 73 16.39 12.24 19.97
CA SER A 73 16.00 12.36 21.38
C SER A 73 14.79 11.48 21.76
N LYS A 74 13.87 11.21 20.80
CA LYS A 74 12.59 10.55 21.07
C LYS A 74 12.52 9.10 20.61
N PHE A 75 13.38 8.68 19.68
CA PHE A 75 13.31 7.36 19.08
C PHE A 75 14.63 6.59 19.22
N ASN A 76 14.50 5.27 19.23
CA ASN A 76 15.59 4.34 18.89
C ASN A 76 15.30 3.71 17.54
N ALA A 77 16.33 3.51 16.72
CA ALA A 77 16.24 2.83 15.45
C ALA A 77 16.60 1.35 15.60
N TYR A 78 15.85 0.48 14.95
CA TYR A 78 16.07 -0.97 14.98
C TYR A 78 16.18 -1.51 13.56
N GLN A 79 17.35 -2.04 13.22
CA GLN A 79 17.54 -2.78 11.98
C GLN A 79 16.69 -4.04 11.98
N ILE A 80 15.87 -4.21 10.97
CA ILE A 80 15.07 -5.42 10.82
C ILE A 80 15.94 -6.50 10.22
N ARG A 81 15.96 -7.67 10.87
CA ARG A 81 16.68 -8.86 10.43
C ARG A 81 15.74 -10.06 10.41
N TYR A 82 15.96 -10.95 9.46
CA TYR A 82 15.18 -12.18 9.36
C TYR A 82 16.06 -13.33 8.86
N ARG A 83 16.12 -14.43 9.61
CA ARG A 83 16.94 -15.62 9.30
C ARG A 83 18.40 -15.27 8.98
N GLY A 84 19.00 -14.38 9.77
CA GLY A 84 20.40 -13.96 9.61
C GLY A 84 20.64 -12.86 8.56
N SER A 85 19.68 -12.56 7.68
CA SER A 85 19.77 -11.52 6.67
C SER A 85 19.11 -10.22 7.12
N ASP A 86 19.69 -9.09 6.74
CA ASP A 86 19.11 -7.75 6.84
C ASP A 86 18.69 -7.19 5.47
N GLU A 87 18.89 -7.98 4.40
CA GLU A 87 18.51 -7.62 3.05
C GLU A 87 17.08 -8.07 2.72
N GLY A 88 16.28 -7.15 2.19
CA GLY A 88 14.93 -7.41 1.72
C GLY A 88 14.64 -6.81 0.35
N LEU A 89 13.40 -6.94 -0.09
CA LEU A 89 12.95 -6.47 -1.39
C LEU A 89 12.08 -5.21 -1.23
N PHE A 90 12.42 -4.17 -1.98
CA PHE A 90 11.68 -2.92 -2.05
C PHE A 90 11.21 -2.67 -3.48
N THR A 91 9.93 -2.32 -3.61
CA THR A 91 9.29 -1.97 -4.89
C THR A 91 8.64 -0.60 -4.78
N GLY A 92 7.98 -0.15 -5.83
CA GLY A 92 7.29 1.13 -5.84
C GLY A 92 5.85 1.00 -6.34
N TYR A 93 4.99 1.90 -5.89
CA TYR A 93 3.65 2.08 -6.39
C TYR A 93 3.31 3.57 -6.52
N TYR A 94 2.25 3.87 -7.25
CA TYR A 94 1.86 5.24 -7.57
C TYR A 94 0.34 5.35 -7.70
N GLU A 95 -0.17 6.57 -7.77
CA GLU A 95 -1.58 6.83 -8.08
C GLU A 95 -1.72 7.10 -9.60
N PRO A 96 -2.24 6.13 -10.40
CA PRO A 96 -2.40 6.30 -11.83
C PRO A 96 -3.46 7.36 -12.16
N THR A 97 -3.27 8.03 -13.29
CA THR A 97 -4.29 8.88 -13.92
C THR A 97 -4.80 8.15 -15.16
N LEU A 98 -6.10 7.95 -15.24
CA LEU A 98 -6.78 7.10 -16.21
C LEU A 98 -7.92 7.85 -16.88
N ASP A 99 -8.30 7.45 -18.10
CA ASP A 99 -9.47 7.97 -18.79
C ASP A 99 -10.70 7.12 -18.47
N GLY A 100 -11.81 7.77 -18.10
CA GLY A 100 -13.04 7.06 -17.77
C GLY A 100 -14.30 7.92 -17.95
N SER A 101 -15.46 7.30 -17.77
CA SER A 101 -16.77 7.93 -17.87
C SER A 101 -17.71 7.40 -16.80
N LEU A 102 -18.66 8.23 -16.35
CA LEU A 102 -19.72 7.81 -15.43
C LEU A 102 -20.82 6.99 -16.15
N GLN A 103 -20.79 6.94 -17.47
CA GLN A 103 -21.72 6.14 -18.29
C GLN A 103 -20.94 5.22 -19.22
N PRO A 104 -21.43 3.98 -19.47
CA PRO A 104 -20.82 3.10 -20.46
C PRO A 104 -20.98 3.63 -21.87
N SER A 105 -20.00 3.34 -22.73
CA SER A 105 -20.07 3.66 -24.16
C SER A 105 -19.18 2.70 -24.96
N ARG A 106 -19.13 2.86 -26.31
CA ARG A 106 -18.18 2.09 -27.12
C ARG A 106 -16.72 2.27 -26.69
N GLU A 107 -16.38 3.43 -26.15
CA GLU A 107 -15.02 3.77 -25.72
C GLU A 107 -14.76 3.36 -24.26
N TYR A 108 -15.74 3.53 -23.39
CA TYR A 108 -15.66 3.27 -21.94
C TYR A 108 -16.44 2.01 -21.58
N LYS A 109 -15.79 0.83 -21.65
CA LYS A 109 -16.44 -0.47 -21.49
C LYS A 109 -16.08 -1.20 -20.22
N THR A 110 -14.98 -0.83 -19.56
CA THR A 110 -14.43 -1.59 -18.45
C THR A 110 -15.00 -1.09 -17.12
N PRO A 111 -15.91 -1.83 -16.48
CA PRO A 111 -16.56 -1.39 -15.26
C PRO A 111 -15.60 -1.41 -14.06
N ILE A 112 -15.75 -0.41 -13.21
CA ILE A 112 -15.11 -0.35 -11.89
C ILE A 112 -16.20 -0.45 -10.83
N TYR A 113 -16.14 -1.50 -10.03
CA TYR A 113 -17.20 -1.82 -9.08
C TYR A 113 -16.93 -1.28 -7.68
N PRO A 114 -17.98 -0.86 -6.95
CA PRO A 114 -17.93 -0.63 -5.51
C PRO A 114 -17.75 -1.97 -4.78
N LYS A 115 -17.50 -1.90 -3.47
CA LYS A 115 -17.50 -3.09 -2.64
C LYS A 115 -18.92 -3.68 -2.61
N PRO A 116 -19.11 -4.93 -3.05
CA PRO A 116 -20.42 -5.57 -3.07
C PRO A 116 -20.99 -5.74 -1.65
N THR A 117 -22.30 -5.65 -1.53
CA THR A 117 -23.03 -5.77 -0.25
C THR A 117 -23.06 -7.19 0.27
N ASP A 118 -23.04 -8.19 -0.62
CA ASP A 118 -22.99 -9.62 -0.32
C ASP A 118 -21.61 -10.16 0.03
N LEU A 119 -20.56 -9.30 -0.02
CA LEU A 119 -19.21 -9.66 0.37
C LEU A 119 -19.08 -9.73 1.90
N ILE A 120 -19.06 -10.96 2.42
CA ILE A 120 -18.99 -11.26 3.85
C ILE A 120 -17.53 -11.40 4.29
N HIS A 121 -17.21 -10.78 5.43
CA HIS A 121 -15.94 -10.92 6.14
C HIS A 121 -16.14 -11.84 7.34
N VAL A 122 -15.40 -12.94 7.38
CA VAL A 122 -15.44 -13.91 8.47
C VAL A 122 -14.11 -13.86 9.22
N ASN A 123 -14.17 -13.60 10.52
CA ASN A 123 -13.04 -13.69 11.43
C ASN A 123 -13.03 -15.09 12.05
N LEU A 124 -12.11 -15.95 11.64
CA LEU A 124 -12.10 -17.34 12.09
C LEU A 124 -11.68 -17.49 13.56
N GLY A 125 -11.02 -16.50 14.15
CA GLY A 125 -10.71 -16.47 15.57
C GLY A 125 -11.96 -16.40 16.48
N GLU A 126 -13.10 -15.97 15.95
CA GLU A 126 -14.39 -15.99 16.69
C GLU A 126 -14.95 -17.40 16.86
N TRP A 127 -14.47 -18.39 16.09
CA TRP A 127 -14.86 -19.80 16.19
C TRP A 127 -13.78 -20.67 16.82
N LYS A 128 -12.50 -20.32 16.63
CA LYS A 128 -11.41 -21.14 17.13
C LYS A 128 -10.16 -20.27 17.41
N ASP A 129 -9.70 -20.27 18.66
CA ASP A 129 -8.57 -19.45 19.12
C ASP A 129 -7.28 -19.69 18.30
N SER A 130 -7.04 -20.94 17.86
CA SER A 130 -5.88 -21.27 17.01
C SER A 130 -5.91 -20.58 15.63
N LEU A 131 -7.04 -20.01 15.23
CA LEU A 131 -7.24 -19.24 14.00
C LEU A 131 -7.35 -17.75 14.28
N ASP A 132 -6.96 -17.30 15.44
CA ASP A 132 -6.93 -15.88 15.82
C ASP A 132 -6.30 -15.01 14.79
N SER A 133 -6.40 -14.11 14.25
CA SER A 133 -5.83 -13.38 13.09
C SER A 133 -6.18 -13.92 11.69
N SER A 134 -6.79 -15.10 11.57
CA SER A 134 -7.19 -15.66 10.28
C SER A 134 -8.55 -15.11 9.83
N ARG A 135 -8.59 -14.56 8.61
CA ARG A 135 -9.78 -13.96 8.01
C ARG A 135 -10.02 -14.51 6.62
N ILE A 136 -11.26 -14.85 6.33
CA ILE A 136 -11.70 -15.22 4.98
C ILE A 136 -12.77 -14.26 4.49
N LEU A 137 -12.87 -14.15 3.15
CA LEU A 137 -13.91 -13.37 2.49
C LEU A 137 -14.70 -14.29 1.56
N GLY A 138 -16.01 -14.15 1.57
CA GLY A 138 -16.87 -15.00 0.79
C GLY A 138 -18.27 -14.40 0.58
N ARG A 139 -19.16 -15.24 0.07
CA ARG A 139 -20.57 -14.94 -0.09
C ARG A 139 -21.40 -16.15 0.32
N VAL A 140 -22.62 -15.94 0.76
CA VAL A 140 -23.56 -17.03 1.05
C VAL A 140 -24.18 -17.51 -0.26
N VAL A 141 -24.21 -18.84 -0.43
CA VAL A 141 -24.89 -19.50 -1.54
C VAL A 141 -25.72 -20.63 -0.97
N GLY A 142 -27.02 -20.45 -0.94
CA GLY A 142 -27.92 -21.29 -0.14
C GLY A 142 -27.52 -21.22 1.34
N HIS A 143 -27.20 -22.36 1.93
CA HIS A 143 -26.77 -22.46 3.34
C HIS A 143 -25.26 -22.57 3.51
N LYS A 144 -24.44 -22.22 2.50
CA LYS A 144 -22.99 -22.41 2.52
C LYS A 144 -22.28 -21.09 2.28
N LEU A 145 -21.23 -20.84 3.06
CA LEU A 145 -20.27 -19.79 2.76
C LEU A 145 -19.29 -20.31 1.70
N LYS A 146 -19.25 -19.64 0.55
CA LYS A 146 -18.32 -19.92 -0.55
C LYS A 146 -17.36 -18.77 -0.73
N PRO A 147 -16.13 -19.03 -1.24
CA PRO A 147 -15.20 -17.95 -1.62
C PRO A 147 -15.87 -16.99 -2.60
N TYR A 148 -15.56 -15.68 -2.48
CA TYR A 148 -16.12 -14.70 -3.40
C TYR A 148 -15.65 -14.94 -4.85
N PHE A 149 -16.32 -14.33 -5.81
CA PHE A 149 -15.98 -14.43 -7.24
C PHE A 149 -14.52 -14.08 -7.51
N SER A 150 -13.89 -14.85 -8.39
CA SER A 150 -12.54 -14.55 -8.89
C SER A 150 -12.58 -13.41 -9.93
N ARG A 151 -11.41 -12.89 -10.31
CA ARG A 151 -11.30 -11.94 -11.43
C ARG A 151 -11.93 -12.50 -12.69
N SER A 152 -11.67 -13.77 -13.01
CA SER A 152 -12.23 -14.43 -14.20
C SER A 152 -13.75 -14.48 -14.14
N ASP A 153 -14.35 -14.79 -12.97
CA ASP A 153 -15.81 -14.78 -12.83
C ASP A 153 -16.38 -13.38 -13.03
N ILE A 154 -15.76 -12.38 -12.42
CA ILE A 154 -16.18 -10.96 -12.53
C ILE A 154 -16.04 -10.46 -13.97
N SER A 155 -14.95 -10.82 -14.68
CA SER A 155 -14.76 -10.43 -16.07
C SER A 155 -15.76 -11.09 -17.03
N LYS A 156 -16.41 -12.18 -16.61
CA LYS A 156 -17.48 -12.87 -17.32
C LYS A 156 -18.90 -12.42 -16.89
N GLY A 157 -18.99 -11.34 -16.12
CA GLY A 157 -20.27 -10.74 -15.74
C GLY A 157 -20.87 -11.24 -14.41
N ALA A 158 -20.10 -11.89 -13.53
CA ALA A 158 -20.63 -12.40 -12.26
C ALA A 158 -21.17 -11.31 -11.31
N LEU A 159 -20.93 -10.03 -11.60
CA LEU A 159 -21.46 -8.88 -10.84
C LEU A 159 -22.54 -8.11 -11.62
N ASP A 160 -22.83 -8.48 -12.86
CA ASP A 160 -23.76 -7.77 -13.70
C ASP A 160 -25.20 -7.92 -13.15
N GLY A 161 -25.95 -6.82 -13.18
CA GLY A 161 -27.32 -6.76 -12.68
C GLY A 161 -27.47 -6.50 -11.17
N GLU A 162 -26.57 -7.01 -10.33
CA GLU A 162 -26.65 -6.83 -8.87
C GLU A 162 -25.80 -5.66 -8.36
N ASN A 163 -24.69 -5.36 -9.05
CA ASN A 163 -23.76 -4.32 -8.65
C ASN A 163 -23.63 -3.24 -9.74
N ILE A 164 -24.01 -2.02 -9.40
CA ILE A 164 -23.89 -0.87 -10.31
C ILE A 164 -22.43 -0.39 -10.28
N PRO A 165 -21.70 -0.37 -11.44
CA PRO A 165 -20.37 0.19 -11.51
C PRO A 165 -20.32 1.67 -11.10
N ILE A 166 -19.24 2.08 -10.44
CA ILE A 166 -18.99 3.48 -10.07
C ILE A 166 -18.76 4.33 -11.33
N LEU A 167 -18.01 3.77 -12.27
CA LEU A 167 -17.61 4.35 -13.54
C LEU A 167 -17.05 3.27 -14.47
N TRP A 168 -16.78 3.64 -15.72
CA TRP A 168 -16.18 2.76 -16.73
C TRP A 168 -14.88 3.38 -17.25
N LEU A 169 -13.84 2.54 -17.34
CA LEU A 169 -12.54 2.94 -17.90
C LEU A 169 -12.47 2.59 -19.39
N LYS A 170 -11.63 3.35 -20.12
CA LYS A 170 -11.33 3.12 -21.52
C LYS A 170 -10.51 1.82 -21.74
N SER A 171 -9.62 1.49 -20.84
CA SER A 171 -8.63 0.41 -20.97
C SER A 171 -8.78 -0.66 -19.90
N GLU A 172 -9.00 -1.91 -20.32
CA GLU A 172 -9.00 -3.09 -19.43
C GLU A 172 -7.63 -3.32 -18.77
N ILE A 173 -6.55 -3.02 -19.49
CA ILE A 173 -5.19 -3.14 -18.98
C ILE A 173 -4.99 -2.13 -17.85
N ASP A 174 -5.45 -0.90 -18.03
CA ASP A 174 -5.31 0.13 -17.01
C ASP A 174 -6.22 -0.15 -15.80
N ALA A 175 -7.42 -0.71 -16.01
CA ALA A 175 -8.26 -1.21 -14.91
C ALA A 175 -7.57 -2.33 -14.12
N PHE A 176 -6.91 -3.26 -14.82
CA PHE A 176 -6.12 -4.31 -14.17
C PHE A 176 -5.01 -3.73 -13.28
N PHE A 177 -4.25 -2.77 -13.80
CA PHE A 177 -3.19 -2.12 -13.01
C PHE A 177 -3.74 -1.21 -11.90
N LEU A 178 -4.90 -0.57 -12.09
CA LEU A 178 -5.60 0.15 -11.03
C LEU A 178 -5.92 -0.78 -9.83
N HIS A 179 -6.35 -2.02 -10.09
CA HIS A 179 -6.57 -3.01 -9.02
C HIS A 179 -5.28 -3.38 -8.27
N ILE A 180 -4.13 -3.31 -8.93
CA ILE A 180 -2.83 -3.56 -8.29
C ILE A 180 -2.42 -2.36 -7.43
N GLN A 181 -2.61 -1.13 -7.96
CA GLN A 181 -2.24 0.11 -7.26
C GLN A 181 -3.19 0.43 -6.10
N GLY A 182 -4.47 0.01 -6.17
CA GLY A 182 -5.48 0.17 -5.12
C GLY A 182 -6.10 1.56 -5.03
N SER A 183 -5.64 2.54 -5.81
CA SER A 183 -6.20 3.89 -5.93
C SER A 183 -5.87 4.49 -7.29
N GLY A 184 -6.62 5.51 -7.71
CA GLY A 184 -6.35 6.20 -8.97
C GLY A 184 -7.20 7.45 -9.16
N ARG A 185 -6.79 8.26 -10.13
CA ARG A 185 -7.52 9.43 -10.63
C ARG A 185 -8.10 9.07 -11.98
N VAL A 186 -9.37 9.35 -12.17
CA VAL A 186 -10.06 9.15 -13.45
C VAL A 186 -10.47 10.50 -13.99
N VAL A 187 -9.94 10.84 -15.16
CA VAL A 187 -10.32 12.05 -15.88
C VAL A 187 -11.56 11.73 -16.71
N LEU A 188 -12.64 12.45 -16.44
CA LEU A 188 -13.90 12.32 -17.17
C LEU A 188 -13.87 13.15 -18.46
N PRO A 189 -14.76 12.90 -19.44
CA PRO A 189 -14.79 13.63 -20.71
C PRO A 189 -14.97 15.15 -20.56
N ASN A 190 -15.57 15.60 -19.47
CA ASN A 190 -15.73 17.01 -19.14
C ASN A 190 -14.51 17.63 -18.43
N GLY A 191 -13.41 16.87 -18.26
CA GLY A 191 -12.21 17.30 -17.56
C GLY A 191 -12.28 17.18 -16.03
N GLU A 192 -13.41 16.80 -15.46
CA GLU A 192 -13.51 16.54 -14.02
C GLU A 192 -12.65 15.35 -13.61
N VAL A 193 -11.98 15.46 -12.46
CA VAL A 193 -11.18 14.36 -11.90
C VAL A 193 -11.96 13.62 -10.83
N TYR A 194 -12.29 12.37 -11.12
CA TYR A 194 -12.94 11.45 -10.19
C TYR A 194 -11.88 10.60 -9.48
N ARG A 195 -11.85 10.65 -8.16
CA ARG A 195 -10.83 9.94 -7.38
C ARG A 195 -11.36 8.63 -6.84
N LEU A 196 -10.64 7.56 -7.10
CA LEU A 196 -10.91 6.21 -6.63
C LEU A 196 -9.95 5.83 -5.50
N GLY A 197 -10.48 5.27 -4.43
CA GLY A 197 -9.72 4.65 -3.35
C GLY A 197 -10.16 3.23 -3.09
N TYR A 198 -9.31 2.46 -2.45
CA TYR A 198 -9.58 1.08 -2.06
C TYR A 198 -10.78 0.99 -1.13
N ALA A 199 -11.73 0.11 -1.44
CA ALA A 199 -12.90 -0.19 -0.61
C ALA A 199 -12.90 -1.64 -0.07
N GLY A 200 -12.21 -2.54 -0.77
CA GLY A 200 -12.15 -3.95 -0.40
C GLY A 200 -11.55 -4.81 -1.50
N LYS A 201 -11.45 -6.11 -1.24
CA LYS A 201 -11.02 -7.11 -2.22
C LYS A 201 -11.86 -8.38 -2.09
N ASN A 202 -11.83 -9.22 -3.13
CA ASN A 202 -12.57 -10.48 -3.17
C ASN A 202 -12.00 -11.61 -2.28
N GLY A 203 -10.90 -11.37 -1.56
CA GLY A 203 -10.28 -12.38 -0.69
C GLY A 203 -9.43 -13.43 -1.40
N ARG A 204 -9.41 -13.46 -2.73
CA ARG A 204 -8.55 -14.37 -3.49
C ARG A 204 -7.08 -13.97 -3.36
N LYS A 205 -6.19 -14.96 -3.44
CA LYS A 205 -4.75 -14.75 -3.34
C LYS A 205 -4.25 -13.98 -4.56
N TYR A 206 -3.44 -12.96 -4.34
CA TYR A 206 -2.77 -12.24 -5.42
C TYR A 206 -1.76 -13.14 -6.12
N TYR A 207 -1.77 -13.13 -7.46
CA TYR A 207 -0.77 -13.77 -8.29
C TYR A 207 -0.15 -12.74 -9.25
N PRO A 208 1.17 -12.53 -9.20
CA PRO A 208 1.84 -11.56 -10.07
C PRO A 208 1.95 -12.10 -11.49
N ILE A 209 1.19 -11.55 -12.44
CA ILE A 209 1.18 -12.01 -13.84
C ILE A 209 2.54 -11.89 -14.53
N GLY A 210 3.41 -10.98 -14.08
CA GLY A 210 4.79 -10.90 -14.55
C GLY A 210 5.57 -12.20 -14.32
N ARG A 211 5.31 -12.90 -13.22
CA ARG A 211 5.88 -14.22 -12.96
C ARG A 211 5.45 -15.21 -14.02
N TYR A 212 4.17 -15.25 -14.34
CA TYR A 212 3.64 -16.12 -15.40
C TYR A 212 4.26 -15.83 -16.76
N LEU A 213 4.40 -14.53 -17.13
CA LEU A 213 5.01 -14.15 -18.39
C LEU A 213 6.49 -14.54 -18.49
N VAL A 214 7.21 -14.57 -17.37
CA VAL A 214 8.58 -15.11 -17.31
C VAL A 214 8.57 -16.65 -17.45
N GLU A 215 7.68 -17.34 -16.75
CA GLU A 215 7.56 -18.80 -16.76
C GLU A 215 7.25 -19.35 -18.16
N ILE A 216 6.45 -18.64 -18.95
CA ILE A 216 6.14 -19.03 -20.35
C ILE A 216 7.15 -18.47 -21.38
N GLY A 217 8.25 -17.85 -20.93
CA GLY A 217 9.29 -17.29 -21.80
C GLY A 217 8.87 -16.03 -22.60
N ALA A 218 7.73 -15.42 -22.27
CA ALA A 218 7.21 -14.26 -23.00
C ALA A 218 7.98 -12.97 -22.74
N ILE A 219 8.55 -12.81 -21.53
CA ILE A 219 9.40 -11.69 -21.15
C ILE A 219 10.58 -12.24 -20.33
N PRO A 220 11.82 -11.96 -20.69
CA PRO A 220 12.99 -12.34 -19.89
C PRO A 220 12.90 -11.77 -18.47
N ARG A 221 13.41 -12.52 -17.48
CA ARG A 221 13.32 -12.16 -16.04
C ARG A 221 13.97 -10.80 -15.72
N GLU A 222 15.05 -10.47 -16.38
CA GLU A 222 15.79 -9.23 -16.25
C GLU A 222 15.03 -8.02 -16.79
N ASN A 223 14.14 -8.26 -17.77
CA ASN A 223 13.37 -7.20 -18.44
C ASN A 223 11.95 -7.02 -17.86
N ILE A 224 11.59 -7.79 -16.82
CA ILE A 224 10.24 -7.72 -16.25
C ILE A 224 10.03 -6.42 -15.47
N SER A 225 9.07 -5.63 -15.91
CA SER A 225 8.63 -4.38 -15.32
C SER A 225 7.14 -4.17 -15.58
N MET A 226 6.51 -3.23 -14.89
CA MET A 226 5.12 -2.86 -15.19
C MET A 226 4.96 -2.42 -16.66
N GLN A 227 5.93 -1.66 -17.17
CA GLN A 227 5.92 -1.17 -18.54
C GLN A 227 6.01 -2.30 -19.56
N SER A 228 6.93 -3.26 -19.36
CA SER A 228 7.07 -4.40 -20.26
C SER A 228 5.85 -5.32 -20.25
N ILE A 229 5.22 -5.51 -19.08
CA ILE A 229 3.96 -6.25 -18.98
C ILE A 229 2.83 -5.53 -19.72
N LYS A 230 2.65 -4.20 -19.49
CA LYS A 230 1.66 -3.40 -20.22
C LYS A 230 1.86 -3.46 -21.72
N LYS A 231 3.10 -3.35 -22.18
CA LYS A 231 3.47 -3.47 -23.61
C LYS A 231 3.06 -4.82 -24.15
N TRP A 232 3.46 -5.90 -23.50
CA TRP A 232 3.13 -7.27 -23.94
C TRP A 232 1.62 -7.50 -24.02
N LEU A 233 0.84 -7.07 -23.02
CA LEU A 233 -0.62 -7.19 -23.02
C LEU A 233 -1.28 -6.44 -24.19
N LYS A 234 -0.74 -5.28 -24.57
CA LYS A 234 -1.23 -4.51 -25.73
C LYS A 234 -0.91 -5.19 -27.06
N GLU A 235 0.27 -5.80 -27.16
CA GLU A 235 0.74 -6.50 -28.36
C GLU A 235 0.11 -7.90 -28.53
N ASN A 236 -0.51 -8.45 -27.45
CA ASN A 236 -1.13 -9.77 -27.45
C ASN A 236 -2.62 -9.71 -27.05
N PRO A 237 -3.49 -9.04 -27.82
CA PRO A 237 -4.89 -8.80 -27.44
C PRO A 237 -5.70 -10.10 -27.26
N GLY A 238 -5.41 -11.16 -28.02
CA GLY A 238 -6.07 -12.46 -27.89
C GLY A 238 -5.72 -13.24 -26.63
N LYS A 239 -4.58 -12.94 -25.99
CA LYS A 239 -4.10 -13.64 -24.77
C LYS A 239 -4.21 -12.77 -23.51
N LYS A 240 -4.46 -11.46 -23.66
CA LYS A 240 -4.41 -10.49 -22.55
C LYS A 240 -5.34 -10.88 -21.40
N ASN A 241 -6.57 -11.31 -21.70
CA ASN A 241 -7.57 -11.63 -20.68
C ASN A 241 -7.20 -12.89 -19.91
N ASP A 242 -6.69 -13.92 -20.59
CA ASP A 242 -6.22 -15.14 -19.94
C ASP A 242 -5.08 -14.84 -18.99
N VAL A 243 -4.10 -14.04 -19.44
CA VAL A 243 -2.96 -13.62 -18.62
C VAL A 243 -3.40 -12.77 -17.43
N MET A 244 -4.28 -11.77 -17.61
CA MET A 244 -4.79 -10.97 -16.51
C MET A 244 -5.60 -11.80 -15.50
N ASN A 245 -6.36 -12.81 -15.98
CA ASN A 245 -7.17 -13.71 -15.16
C ASN A 245 -6.35 -14.74 -14.38
N MET A 246 -5.06 -14.95 -14.70
CA MET A 246 -4.14 -15.70 -13.84
C MET A 246 -4.05 -15.09 -12.44
N ASN A 247 -4.29 -13.79 -12.29
CA ASN A 247 -4.45 -13.16 -11.00
C ASN A 247 -5.92 -13.19 -10.54
N PRO A 248 -6.35 -14.12 -9.67
CA PRO A 248 -7.75 -14.23 -9.25
C PRO A 248 -8.17 -13.11 -8.28
N SER A 249 -7.23 -12.32 -7.75
CA SER A 249 -7.52 -11.21 -6.86
C SER A 249 -8.19 -10.06 -7.61
N TYR A 250 -9.25 -9.50 -7.03
CA TYR A 250 -9.98 -8.36 -7.56
C TYR A 250 -10.17 -7.32 -6.45
N VAL A 251 -9.99 -6.04 -6.78
CA VAL A 251 -10.14 -4.92 -5.84
C VAL A 251 -11.40 -4.14 -6.17
N PHE A 252 -12.14 -3.77 -5.13
CA PHE A 252 -13.30 -2.91 -5.19
C PHE A 252 -12.96 -1.50 -4.74
N PHE A 253 -13.63 -0.51 -5.29
CA PHE A 253 -13.29 0.90 -5.10
C PHE A 253 -14.42 1.71 -4.45
N GLN A 254 -14.07 2.91 -4.02
CA GLN A 254 -15.00 3.93 -3.57
C GLN A 254 -14.57 5.31 -4.06
N LYS A 255 -15.52 6.23 -4.20
CA LYS A 255 -15.22 7.63 -4.47
C LYS A 255 -14.55 8.26 -3.26
N LEU A 256 -13.41 8.89 -3.46
CA LEU A 256 -12.74 9.70 -2.45
C LEU A 256 -13.19 11.17 -2.56
N LYS A 257 -13.47 11.78 -1.41
CA LYS A 257 -13.77 13.22 -1.30
C LYS A 257 -12.47 14.04 -1.28
N GLY A 258 -12.56 15.30 -1.69
CA GLY A 258 -11.43 16.26 -1.66
C GLY A 258 -10.42 16.10 -2.79
N LYS A 259 -9.36 16.92 -2.78
CA LYS A 259 -8.32 16.99 -3.83
C LYS A 259 -6.99 16.36 -3.44
N GLU A 260 -6.86 15.88 -2.20
CA GLU A 260 -5.63 15.30 -1.67
C GLU A 260 -5.33 13.91 -2.25
N GLY A 261 -4.11 13.39 -2.07
CA GLY A 261 -3.65 12.08 -2.58
C GLY A 261 -4.39 10.85 -2.01
N PRO A 262 -3.99 9.65 -2.38
CA PRO A 262 -4.66 8.41 -1.96
C PRO A 262 -4.57 8.21 -0.44
N ILE A 263 -5.54 7.47 0.11
CA ILE A 263 -5.60 7.17 1.54
C ILE A 263 -5.02 5.77 1.75
N GLY A 264 -3.94 5.68 2.53
CA GLY A 264 -3.31 4.42 2.91
C GLY A 264 -4.08 3.64 3.99
N ALA A 265 -3.64 2.42 4.27
CA ALA A 265 -4.27 1.52 5.25
C ALA A 265 -4.29 2.08 6.69
N GLN A 266 -3.43 3.04 7.02
CA GLN A 266 -3.48 3.77 8.30
C GLN A 266 -4.68 4.72 8.40
N GLY A 267 -5.34 5.04 7.27
CA GLY A 267 -6.43 6.01 7.17
C GLY A 267 -5.95 7.45 7.04
N VAL A 268 -4.76 7.66 6.47
CA VAL A 268 -4.17 8.97 6.21
C VAL A 268 -3.81 9.14 4.74
N VAL A 269 -3.78 10.39 4.28
CA VAL A 269 -3.33 10.73 2.93
C VAL A 269 -1.84 10.47 2.80
N LEU A 270 -1.46 9.70 1.78
CA LEU A 270 -0.08 9.35 1.51
C LEU A 270 0.73 10.55 0.99
N THR A 271 2.02 10.54 1.30
CA THR A 271 2.98 11.57 0.90
C THR A 271 4.00 10.96 -0.05
N SER A 272 4.13 11.54 -1.25
CA SER A 272 5.06 11.08 -2.29
C SER A 272 6.49 10.98 -1.77
N GLY A 273 7.16 9.86 -2.04
CA GLY A 273 8.54 9.58 -1.61
C GLY A 273 8.74 9.46 -0.09
N ARG A 274 7.67 9.57 0.72
CA ARG A 274 7.76 9.55 2.20
C ARG A 274 6.78 8.57 2.86
N SER A 275 5.83 8.00 2.13
CA SER A 275 4.94 6.93 2.63
C SER A 275 5.41 5.57 2.13
N LEU A 276 5.41 4.60 3.02
CA LEU A 276 5.83 3.22 2.74
C LEU A 276 4.68 2.25 3.06
N ALA A 277 4.36 1.37 2.12
CA ALA A 277 3.53 0.21 2.41
C ALA A 277 4.40 -0.92 2.97
N VAL A 278 3.92 -1.55 4.05
CA VAL A 278 4.65 -2.58 4.81
C VAL A 278 3.75 -3.78 5.13
N ASP A 279 4.35 -4.88 5.55
CA ASP A 279 3.59 -5.96 6.17
C ASP A 279 3.31 -5.61 7.64
N ARG A 280 2.04 -5.36 7.94
CA ARG A 280 1.60 -4.97 9.29
C ARG A 280 1.79 -6.04 10.38
N HIS A 281 2.10 -7.29 10.00
CA HIS A 281 2.44 -8.33 10.96
C HIS A 281 3.83 -8.10 11.58
N TYR A 282 4.70 -7.39 10.86
CA TYR A 282 6.08 -7.11 11.27
C TYR A 282 6.34 -5.64 11.55
N SER A 283 5.56 -4.72 10.96
CA SER A 283 5.78 -3.27 11.10
C SER A 283 4.53 -2.56 11.55
N THR A 284 4.66 -1.68 12.53
CA THR A 284 3.56 -0.88 13.07
C THR A 284 3.23 0.27 12.13
N LEU A 285 1.96 0.38 11.71
CA LEU A 285 1.52 1.54 10.93
C LEU A 285 1.61 2.83 11.75
N GLY A 286 2.20 3.85 11.15
CA GLY A 286 2.50 5.14 11.75
C GLY A 286 3.94 5.28 12.24
N ALA A 287 4.71 4.18 12.32
CA ALA A 287 6.11 4.23 12.71
C ALA A 287 6.97 4.89 11.61
N PRO A 288 7.93 5.75 11.99
CA PRO A 288 8.98 6.19 11.07
C PRO A 288 9.86 4.99 10.69
N VAL A 289 10.32 4.99 9.44
CA VAL A 289 11.15 3.93 8.86
C VAL A 289 12.28 4.57 8.08
N TRP A 290 13.52 4.23 8.40
CA TRP A 290 14.64 4.53 7.51
C TRP A 290 14.75 3.42 6.48
N LEU A 291 14.71 3.79 5.22
CA LEU A 291 14.91 2.89 4.09
C LEU A 291 16.27 3.17 3.45
N SER A 292 17.08 2.13 3.28
CA SER A 292 18.29 2.16 2.46
C SER A 292 18.20 1.10 1.38
N ALA A 293 17.86 1.49 0.17
CA ALA A 293 17.64 0.59 -0.97
C ALA A 293 18.62 0.90 -2.11
N ASN A 294 19.04 -0.15 -2.82
CA ASN A 294 19.92 -0.03 -3.98
C ASN A 294 19.11 0.36 -5.23
N PHE A 295 18.59 1.58 -5.21
CA PHE A 295 17.78 2.17 -6.26
C PHE A 295 18.16 3.64 -6.39
N ALA A 296 18.34 4.12 -7.60
CA ALA A 296 18.55 5.53 -7.86
C ALA A 296 17.20 6.25 -8.01
N ASP A 297 17.01 7.35 -7.28
CA ASP A 297 15.86 8.23 -7.44
C ASP A 297 15.97 9.08 -8.71
N GLU A 298 15.09 10.08 -8.84
CA GLU A 298 15.07 10.97 -10.01
C GLU A 298 16.35 11.80 -10.20
N GLU A 299 17.01 12.11 -9.09
CA GLU A 299 18.27 12.87 -9.07
C GLU A 299 19.50 11.97 -9.22
N GLY A 300 19.28 10.64 -9.45
CA GLY A 300 20.35 9.65 -9.52
C GLY A 300 20.96 9.30 -8.15
N LYS A 301 20.36 9.78 -7.05
CA LYS A 301 20.83 9.51 -5.69
C LYS A 301 20.30 8.17 -5.20
N LYS A 302 21.14 7.46 -4.45
CA LYS A 302 20.71 6.22 -3.77
C LYS A 302 19.55 6.51 -2.82
N LEU A 303 18.53 5.66 -2.87
CA LEU A 303 17.33 5.80 -2.05
C LEU A 303 17.63 5.48 -0.57
N GLN A 304 18.05 6.49 0.16
CA GLN A 304 18.37 6.46 1.58
C GLN A 304 17.63 7.60 2.25
N ARG A 305 16.46 7.31 2.87
CA ARG A 305 15.60 8.37 3.39
C ARG A 305 14.66 7.92 4.50
N LEU A 306 14.24 8.90 5.28
CA LEU A 306 13.18 8.72 6.27
C LEU A 306 11.81 8.64 5.59
N MET A 307 11.07 7.61 5.92
CA MET A 307 9.71 7.36 5.46
C MET A 307 8.79 7.08 6.65
N VAL A 308 7.50 6.93 6.41
CA VAL A 308 6.52 6.53 7.42
C VAL A 308 5.70 5.35 6.91
N ALA A 309 5.57 4.31 7.73
CA ALA A 309 4.75 3.15 7.44
C ALA A 309 3.26 3.54 7.50
N GLN A 310 2.64 3.79 6.34
CA GLN A 310 1.26 4.33 6.28
C GLN A 310 0.31 3.46 5.47
N ASP A 311 0.84 2.45 4.77
CA ASP A 311 0.04 1.64 3.89
C ASP A 311 0.38 0.15 3.98
N THR A 312 -0.40 -0.69 3.31
CA THR A 312 -0.20 -2.14 3.19
C THR A 312 -0.60 -2.60 1.80
N GLY A 313 0.02 -3.67 1.31
CA GLY A 313 -0.33 -4.25 0.02
C GLY A 313 -0.50 -5.77 0.09
N GLY A 314 -1.35 -6.32 -0.77
CA GLY A 314 -1.57 -7.76 -0.86
C GLY A 314 -0.31 -8.56 -1.18
N ALA A 315 0.61 -7.96 -1.94
CA ALA A 315 1.92 -8.50 -2.32
C ALA A 315 3.04 -8.12 -1.34
N ILE A 316 2.77 -7.23 -0.37
CA ILE A 316 3.78 -6.73 0.58
C ILE A 316 3.77 -7.66 1.79
N LYS A 317 4.58 -8.72 1.72
CA LYS A 317 4.65 -9.77 2.73
C LYS A 317 6.09 -10.04 3.16
N GLY A 318 6.27 -10.14 4.47
CA GLY A 318 7.55 -10.41 5.12
C GLY A 318 8.10 -9.24 5.92
N PRO A 319 9.11 -9.52 6.78
CA PRO A 319 9.63 -8.54 7.74
C PRO A 319 10.46 -7.42 7.08
N ILE A 320 11.24 -7.73 6.03
CA ILE A 320 12.08 -6.76 5.32
C ILE A 320 11.48 -6.54 3.92
N ARG A 321 10.28 -5.96 3.90
CA ARG A 321 9.53 -5.72 2.67
C ARG A 321 8.84 -4.37 2.73
N GLY A 322 9.08 -3.54 1.74
CA GLY A 322 8.42 -2.24 1.61
C GLY A 322 8.06 -1.91 0.17
N ASP A 323 7.05 -1.07 0.01
CA ASP A 323 6.61 -0.54 -1.28
C ASP A 323 6.50 0.98 -1.18
N VAL A 324 7.33 1.69 -1.95
CA VAL A 324 7.48 3.14 -1.87
C VAL A 324 6.37 3.81 -2.66
N PHE A 325 5.63 4.70 -2.02
CA PHE A 325 4.65 5.55 -2.71
C PHE A 325 5.35 6.70 -3.43
N TRP A 326 5.35 6.69 -4.75
CA TRP A 326 6.00 7.71 -5.57
C TRP A 326 5.12 8.91 -5.93
N GLY A 327 3.84 8.91 -5.53
CA GLY A 327 2.91 9.99 -5.87
C GLY A 327 2.10 9.69 -7.12
N SER A 328 1.91 10.68 -8.00
CA SER A 328 1.15 10.57 -9.24
C SER A 328 1.91 11.19 -10.41
N GLY A 329 1.46 10.91 -11.64
CA GLY A 329 2.06 11.43 -12.88
C GLY A 329 3.14 10.52 -13.48
N LYS A 330 3.68 10.95 -14.63
CA LYS A 330 4.58 10.13 -15.47
C LYS A 330 5.87 9.70 -14.76
N ILE A 331 6.44 10.59 -13.95
CA ILE A 331 7.67 10.30 -13.18
C ILE A 331 7.39 9.21 -12.13
N ALA A 332 6.32 9.39 -11.36
CA ALA A 332 5.90 8.40 -10.36
C ALA A 332 5.60 7.03 -10.99
N GLU A 333 4.92 7.01 -12.14
CA GLU A 333 4.67 5.78 -12.92
C GLU A 333 5.97 5.10 -13.35
N ARG A 334 6.94 5.88 -13.86
CA ARG A 334 8.24 5.36 -14.27
C ARG A 334 8.99 4.75 -13.09
N LEU A 335 9.15 5.49 -12.00
CA LEU A 335 9.89 5.02 -10.82
C LEU A 335 9.21 3.80 -10.17
N ALA A 336 7.90 3.85 -10.00
CA ALA A 336 7.14 2.72 -9.46
C ALA A 336 7.27 1.47 -10.34
N GLY A 337 7.26 1.65 -11.65
CA GLY A 337 7.28 0.54 -12.60
C GLY A 337 8.61 -0.19 -12.70
N ILE A 338 9.72 0.51 -12.48
CA ILE A 338 11.08 -0.06 -12.55
C ILE A 338 11.67 -0.41 -11.18
N MET A 339 11.08 0.08 -10.07
CA MET A 339 11.64 -0.15 -8.75
C MET A 339 11.51 -1.60 -8.32
N LYS A 340 12.62 -2.30 -8.30
CA LYS A 340 12.81 -3.65 -7.76
C LYS A 340 14.21 -3.70 -7.15
N ALA A 341 14.33 -3.29 -5.90
CA ALA A 341 15.61 -3.05 -5.27
C ALA A 341 15.81 -3.91 -4.03
N LYS A 342 17.03 -4.38 -3.85
CA LYS A 342 17.50 -4.94 -2.58
C LYS A 342 17.91 -3.81 -1.65
N GLY A 343 17.76 -4.03 -0.34
CA GLY A 343 18.11 -3.03 0.65
C GLY A 343 17.79 -3.44 2.07
N SER A 344 18.01 -2.53 3.00
CA SER A 344 17.75 -2.71 4.43
C SER A 344 16.74 -1.68 4.94
N MET A 345 16.10 -2.03 6.04
CA MET A 345 15.04 -1.25 6.67
C MET A 345 15.28 -1.15 8.18
N TYR A 346 15.13 0.06 8.70
CA TYR A 346 15.25 0.34 10.13
C TYR A 346 13.94 1.00 10.61
N VAL A 347 13.30 0.41 11.61
CA VAL A 347 12.05 0.94 12.16
C VAL A 347 12.35 1.73 13.42
N PHE A 348 11.76 2.90 13.53
CA PHE A 348 11.93 3.78 14.69
C PHE A 348 10.79 3.53 15.67
N TYR A 349 11.15 3.25 16.90
CA TYR A 349 10.20 3.16 18.00
C TYR A 349 10.53 4.21 19.04
N PRO A 350 9.51 4.85 19.65
CA PRO A 350 9.75 5.77 20.78
C PRO A 350 10.60 5.10 21.85
N LYS A 351 11.54 5.84 22.45
CA LYS A 351 12.33 5.38 23.59
C LYS A 351 11.41 4.84 24.68
N ASN A 352 11.84 3.81 25.39
CA ASN A 352 11.06 3.06 26.40
C ASN A 352 9.96 2.13 25.81
N ILE A 353 9.97 1.87 24.52
CA ILE A 353 9.20 0.78 23.92
C ILE A 353 10.15 -0.36 23.52
N ASN A 354 9.93 -1.55 24.09
CA ASN A 354 10.65 -2.74 23.63
C ASN A 354 9.97 -3.29 22.36
N PRO A 355 10.66 -3.33 21.21
CA PRO A 355 10.09 -3.81 19.95
C PRO A 355 9.72 -5.31 19.98
N ASN A 356 10.32 -6.12 20.85
CA ASN A 356 10.01 -7.56 20.98
C ASN A 356 8.57 -7.85 21.43
N PHE A 357 7.85 -6.86 21.95
CA PHE A 357 6.41 -6.96 22.29
C PHE A 357 5.47 -6.62 21.13
N ILE A 358 5.99 -6.31 19.93
CA ILE A 358 5.19 -5.84 18.78
C ILE A 358 4.82 -6.97 17.84
N SER A 359 5.51 -8.11 17.92
CA SER A 359 5.39 -9.28 17.05
C SER A 359 4.47 -10.38 17.57
N ARG A 360 3.46 -10.04 18.38
CA ARG A 360 2.40 -10.99 18.78
C ARG A 360 1.02 -10.45 18.51
#